data_7ba252b60cb8340ae9161a4ae4db27c3
#
_entry.id   7ba252b60cb8340ae9161a4ae4db27c3
#
_cell.length_a   1.000
_cell.length_b   1.000
_cell.length_c   1.000
_cell.angle_alpha   90.00
_cell.angle_beta   90.00
_cell.angle_gamma   90.00
#
_symmetry.space_group_name_H-M   'P 1'
#
loop_
_entity.id
_entity.type
_entity.pdbx_description
1 polymer ?
#
loop_
_entity_poly.entity_id
_entity_poly.type
_entity_poly.pdbx_seq_one_letter_code
_entity_poly.pdbx_strand_id
1 'polypeptide(L)'
;MAKENLVEISDEELVRRISAEGRTELFEVLYKRYYPKVVDKCHSFIKNRDMAEDFANDILSKAYEKLPGFKGNAQFSSWLYAITYNYSIDYLRLKKKLHYPNWNSENEIPDIPDESGADLQDLSYDNLMHILEMIHPEEKALLLMKYQDNLSGKQIGQTLRISEDAVKMRLKRARTRVIYLYQTKFEKD
;
A
#
# COMPACT_ATOMS: atom_id res chain seq x y z
N MET A 1 -36.54 14.06 16.19
CA MET A 1 -35.63 13.77 15.10
C MET A 1 -34.85 12.51 15.43
N ALA A 2 -35.04 11.43 14.67
CA ALA A 2 -34.30 10.20 14.88
C ALA A 2 -32.81 10.51 14.66
N LYS A 3 -31.95 10.14 15.60
CA LYS A 3 -30.48 10.18 15.38
C LYS A 3 -30.17 9.21 14.26
N GLU A 4 -29.84 9.73 13.09
CA GLU A 4 -29.39 8.94 11.95
C GLU A 4 -28.22 8.07 12.41
N ASN A 5 -28.31 6.77 12.20
CA ASN A 5 -27.22 5.86 12.59
C ASN A 5 -26.08 5.98 11.58
N LEU A 6 -25.21 6.97 11.78
CA LEU A 6 -24.08 7.29 10.89
C LEU A 6 -23.11 6.11 10.70
N VAL A 7 -23.15 5.11 11.57
CA VAL A 7 -22.29 3.92 11.51
C VAL A 7 -22.70 3.01 10.34
N GLU A 8 -23.97 2.99 9.96
CA GLU A 8 -24.50 2.14 8.89
C GLU A 8 -24.44 2.77 7.48
N ILE A 9 -24.11 4.06 7.39
CA ILE A 9 -24.03 4.75 6.11
C ILE A 9 -22.75 4.30 5.37
N SER A 10 -22.89 4.04 4.06
CA SER A 10 -21.73 3.68 3.22
C SER A 10 -20.71 4.83 3.11
N ASP A 11 -19.46 4.48 2.85
CA ASP A 11 -18.40 5.48 2.70
C ASP A 11 -18.67 6.42 1.52
N GLU A 12 -19.19 5.89 0.42
CA GLU A 12 -19.53 6.64 -0.78
C GLU A 12 -20.64 7.66 -0.51
N GLU A 13 -21.65 7.27 0.28
CA GLU A 13 -22.73 8.18 0.66
C GLU A 13 -22.24 9.26 1.64
N LEU A 14 -21.36 8.90 2.59
CA LEU A 14 -20.72 9.90 3.45
C LEU A 14 -19.92 10.91 2.62
N VAL A 15 -19.12 10.44 1.68
CA VAL A 15 -18.33 11.29 0.78
C VAL A 15 -19.23 12.20 -0.06
N ARG A 16 -20.33 11.67 -0.60
CA ARG A 16 -21.32 12.45 -1.37
C ARG A 16 -21.88 13.58 -0.52
N ARG A 17 -22.33 13.30 0.70
CA ARG A 17 -22.89 14.31 1.62
C ARG A 17 -21.85 15.36 2.01
N ILE A 18 -20.62 14.98 2.25
CA ILE A 18 -19.53 15.91 2.54
C ILE A 18 -19.31 16.85 1.36
N SER A 19 -19.19 16.28 0.15
CA SER A 19 -18.81 17.04 -1.05
C SER A 19 -19.96 17.85 -1.63
N ALA A 20 -21.19 17.32 -1.66
CA ALA A 20 -22.34 17.96 -2.28
C ALA A 20 -23.17 18.83 -1.32
N GLU A 21 -23.22 18.47 -0.04
CA GLU A 21 -24.06 19.13 0.97
C GLU A 21 -23.24 19.98 1.95
N GLY A 22 -21.91 19.96 1.84
CA GLY A 22 -21.01 20.70 2.74
C GLY A 22 -20.98 20.16 4.18
N ARG A 23 -21.44 18.91 4.40
CA ARG A 23 -21.53 18.30 5.73
C ARG A 23 -20.17 17.76 6.19
N THR A 24 -19.23 18.65 6.38
CA THR A 24 -17.83 18.33 6.71
C THR A 24 -17.67 17.55 8.01
N GLU A 25 -18.61 17.69 8.93
CA GLU A 25 -18.65 16.94 10.20
C GLU A 25 -18.75 15.43 10.01
N LEU A 26 -19.28 14.97 8.86
CA LEU A 26 -19.38 13.55 8.52
C LEU A 26 -18.01 12.91 8.24
N PHE A 27 -16.97 13.71 7.97
CA PHE A 27 -15.62 13.17 7.80
C PHE A 27 -15.10 12.50 9.07
N GLU A 28 -15.57 12.91 10.25
CA GLU A 28 -15.22 12.25 11.51
C GLU A 28 -15.58 10.76 11.51
N VAL A 29 -16.68 10.39 10.84
CA VAL A 29 -17.09 8.98 10.71
C VAL A 29 -16.09 8.20 9.85
N LEU A 30 -15.70 8.77 8.70
CA LEU A 30 -14.66 8.17 7.84
C LEU A 30 -13.32 8.11 8.56
N TYR A 31 -12.95 9.16 9.27
CA TYR A 31 -11.73 9.19 10.07
C TYR A 31 -11.68 8.03 11.08
N LYS A 32 -12.74 7.86 11.89
CA LYS A 32 -12.81 6.77 12.89
C LYS A 32 -12.78 5.37 12.27
N ARG A 33 -13.39 5.19 11.10
CA ARG A 33 -13.38 3.91 10.37
C ARG A 33 -12.00 3.54 9.82
N TYR A 34 -11.28 4.54 9.35
CA TYR A 34 -10.06 4.32 8.58
C TYR A 34 -8.78 4.55 9.35
N TYR A 35 -8.81 5.33 10.43
CA TYR A 35 -7.61 5.61 11.23
C TYR A 35 -6.84 4.34 11.63
N PRO A 36 -7.45 3.33 12.29
CA PRO A 36 -6.72 2.12 12.66
C PRO A 36 -6.16 1.37 11.43
N LYS A 37 -6.92 1.30 10.34
CA LYS A 37 -6.50 0.62 9.11
C LYS A 37 -5.34 1.34 8.44
N VAL A 38 -5.34 2.66 8.43
CA VAL A 38 -4.25 3.49 7.88
C VAL A 38 -3.02 3.37 8.76
N VAL A 39 -3.16 3.40 10.08
CA VAL A 39 -2.05 3.15 11.02
C VAL A 39 -1.41 1.79 10.76
N ASP A 40 -2.19 0.72 10.64
CA ASP A 40 -1.67 -0.62 10.39
C ASP A 40 -0.95 -0.71 9.04
N LYS A 41 -1.48 -0.07 7.99
CA LYS A 41 -0.80 0.01 6.70
C LYS A 41 0.51 0.80 6.80
N CYS A 42 0.53 1.94 7.43
CA CYS A 42 1.75 2.71 7.66
C CYS A 42 2.77 1.89 8.46
N HIS A 43 2.33 1.23 9.53
CA HIS A 43 3.18 0.39 10.35
C HIS A 43 3.81 -0.77 9.57
N SER A 44 3.10 -1.35 8.59
CA SER A 44 3.67 -2.40 7.73
C SER A 44 4.91 -1.94 6.95
N PHE A 45 5.03 -0.62 6.66
CA PHE A 45 6.18 -0.02 5.98
C PHE A 45 7.26 0.48 6.93
N ILE A 46 6.86 1.13 8.03
CA ILE A 46 7.75 1.96 8.86
C ILE A 46 8.32 1.17 10.04
N LYS A 47 7.56 0.16 10.55
CA LYS A 47 7.88 -0.64 11.74
C LYS A 47 8.12 0.19 13.00
N ASN A 48 7.51 1.36 13.07
CA ASN A 48 7.45 2.22 14.26
C ASN A 48 6.01 2.68 14.43
N ARG A 49 5.41 2.36 15.56
CA ARG A 49 3.98 2.60 15.83
C ARG A 49 3.67 4.09 15.96
N ASP A 50 4.47 4.82 16.70
CA ASP A 50 4.27 6.25 16.93
C ASP A 50 4.32 7.02 15.61
N MET A 51 5.34 6.74 14.78
CA MET A 51 5.44 7.34 13.44
C MET A 51 4.28 6.91 12.52
N ALA A 52 3.79 5.69 12.64
CA ALA A 52 2.66 5.23 11.84
C ALA A 52 1.37 5.97 12.22
N GLU A 53 1.19 6.31 13.48
CA GLU A 53 0.08 7.11 13.98
C GLU A 53 0.17 8.57 13.49
N ASP A 54 1.36 9.18 13.54
CA ASP A 54 1.61 10.51 12.97
C ASP A 54 1.30 10.53 11.47
N PHE A 55 1.76 9.51 10.73
CA PHE A 55 1.48 9.38 9.30
C PHE A 55 0.00 9.19 9.01
N ALA A 56 -0.70 8.42 9.83
CA ALA A 56 -2.14 8.24 9.65
C ALA A 56 -2.91 9.55 9.81
N ASN A 57 -2.52 10.39 10.77
CA ASN A 57 -3.08 11.73 10.94
C ASN A 57 -2.82 12.62 9.72
N ASP A 58 -1.57 12.65 9.23
CA ASP A 58 -1.20 13.42 8.04
C ASP A 58 -1.94 12.95 6.78
N ILE A 59 -2.04 11.62 6.59
CA ILE A 59 -2.71 11.00 5.46
C ILE A 59 -4.20 11.32 5.46
N LEU A 60 -4.87 11.18 6.60
CA LEU A 60 -6.30 11.47 6.73
C LEU A 60 -6.58 12.97 6.58
N SER A 61 -5.71 13.84 7.06
CA SER A 61 -5.80 15.28 6.81
C SER A 61 -5.66 15.59 5.32
N LYS A 62 -4.69 15.01 4.63
CA LYS A 62 -4.55 15.15 3.17
C LYS A 62 -5.72 14.55 2.39
N ALA A 63 -6.30 13.44 2.88
CA ALA A 63 -7.49 12.85 2.28
C ALA A 63 -8.68 13.82 2.40
N TYR A 64 -8.88 14.44 3.55
CA TYR A 64 -9.89 15.46 3.75
C TYR A 64 -9.73 16.65 2.77
N GLU A 65 -8.53 17.20 2.66
CA GLU A 65 -8.23 18.30 1.74
C GLU A 65 -8.49 17.94 0.27
N LYS A 66 -8.22 16.68 -0.12
CA LYS A 66 -8.40 16.20 -1.50
C LYS A 66 -9.78 15.64 -1.80
N LEU A 67 -10.63 15.52 -0.79
CA LEU A 67 -11.97 14.92 -0.92
C LEU A 67 -12.85 15.63 -1.96
N PRO A 68 -12.82 16.98 -2.09
CA PRO A 68 -13.60 17.66 -3.13
C PRO A 68 -13.22 17.25 -4.57
N GLY A 69 -12.02 16.73 -4.78
CA GLY A 69 -11.54 16.19 -6.06
C GLY A 69 -11.79 14.69 -6.28
N PHE A 70 -12.37 14.01 -5.32
CA PHE A 70 -12.70 12.59 -5.43
C PHE A 70 -13.93 12.40 -6.32
N LYS A 71 -13.75 11.77 -7.49
CA LYS A 71 -14.79 11.63 -8.52
C LYS A 71 -15.67 10.39 -8.39
N GLY A 72 -15.47 9.56 -7.36
CA GLY A 72 -16.23 8.32 -7.19
C GLY A 72 -15.93 7.22 -8.22
N ASN A 73 -14.86 7.35 -9.02
CA ASN A 73 -14.49 6.34 -10.04
C ASN A 73 -13.90 5.05 -9.43
N ALA A 74 -13.67 5.03 -8.13
CA ALA A 74 -13.21 3.90 -7.34
C ALA A 74 -13.86 3.98 -5.96
N GLN A 75 -13.81 2.88 -5.21
CA GLN A 75 -14.22 2.89 -3.81
C GLN A 75 -13.37 3.87 -3.00
N PHE A 76 -13.97 4.53 -2.01
CA PHE A 76 -13.27 5.47 -1.13
C PHE A 76 -12.07 4.82 -0.45
N SER A 77 -12.22 3.57 0.00
CA SER A 77 -11.12 2.80 0.60
C SER A 77 -9.91 2.67 -0.32
N SER A 78 -10.14 2.31 -1.58
CA SER A 78 -9.07 2.17 -2.58
C SER A 78 -8.36 3.50 -2.85
N TRP A 79 -9.11 4.58 -2.92
CA TRP A 79 -8.56 5.92 -3.10
C TRP A 79 -7.74 6.38 -1.89
N LEU A 80 -8.22 6.15 -0.67
CA LEU A 80 -7.51 6.48 0.55
C LEU A 80 -6.21 5.64 0.69
N TYR A 81 -6.28 4.34 0.37
CA TYR A 81 -5.09 3.49 0.41
C TYR A 81 -4.06 3.89 -0.65
N ALA A 82 -4.49 4.41 -1.81
CA ALA A 82 -3.56 4.99 -2.78
C ALA A 82 -2.77 6.16 -2.17
N ILE A 83 -3.43 7.04 -1.41
CA ILE A 83 -2.76 8.14 -0.69
C ILE A 83 -1.79 7.57 0.35
N THR A 84 -2.22 6.55 1.11
CA THR A 84 -1.42 5.90 2.16
C THR A 84 -0.14 5.26 1.59
N TYR A 85 -0.26 4.49 0.51
CA TYR A 85 0.88 3.85 -0.13
C TYR A 85 1.87 4.87 -0.70
N ASN A 86 1.38 5.88 -1.43
CA ASN A 86 2.25 6.90 -2.00
C ASN A 86 2.99 7.67 -0.89
N TYR A 87 2.31 8.02 0.19
CA TYR A 87 2.94 8.70 1.33
C TYR A 87 4.05 7.85 1.97
N SER A 88 3.76 6.58 2.22
CA SER A 88 4.71 5.64 2.81
C SER A 88 5.92 5.37 1.91
N ILE A 89 5.69 5.21 0.60
CA ILE A 89 6.75 5.02 -0.40
C ILE A 89 7.65 6.25 -0.46
N ASP A 90 7.08 7.45 -0.54
CA ASP A 90 7.84 8.69 -0.64
C ASP A 90 8.72 8.90 0.61
N TYR A 91 8.20 8.61 1.79
CA TYR A 91 9.00 8.63 3.02
C TYR A 91 10.16 7.65 2.96
N LEU A 92 9.91 6.40 2.56
CA LEU A 92 10.95 5.38 2.48
C LEU A 92 11.97 5.69 1.39
N ARG A 93 11.55 6.29 0.28
CA ARG A 93 12.48 6.79 -0.75
C ARG A 93 13.42 7.85 -0.18
N LEU A 94 12.90 8.81 0.59
CA LEU A 94 13.72 9.83 1.24
C LEU A 94 14.70 9.21 2.24
N LYS A 95 14.22 8.29 3.09
CA LYS A 95 15.05 7.58 4.07
C LYS A 95 16.10 6.68 3.42
N LYS A 96 15.77 6.02 2.29
CA LYS A 96 16.64 5.08 1.58
C LYS A 96 17.56 5.74 0.53
N LYS A 97 17.30 6.98 0.10
CA LYS A 97 18.25 7.74 -0.75
C LYS A 97 19.67 7.78 -0.17
N LEU A 98 19.81 7.53 1.13
CA LEU A 98 21.09 7.41 1.83
C LEU A 98 21.70 5.99 1.77
N HIS A 99 21.00 4.93 1.33
CA HIS A 99 21.42 3.54 1.58
C HIS A 99 21.14 2.52 0.46
N TYR A 100 20.57 2.91 -0.68
CA TYR A 100 20.27 1.93 -1.75
C TYR A 100 20.85 2.35 -3.11
N PRO A 101 21.53 1.43 -3.81
CA PRO A 101 21.84 1.57 -5.23
C PRO A 101 20.56 1.68 -6.06
N ASN A 102 20.67 2.34 -7.21
CA ASN A 102 19.54 2.62 -8.09
C ASN A 102 18.64 1.40 -8.33
N TRP A 103 17.31 1.57 -8.17
CA TRP A 103 16.25 0.64 -8.59
C TRP A 103 16.46 0.02 -10.00
N ASN A 104 17.17 0.73 -10.87
CA ASN A 104 17.42 0.36 -12.27
C ASN A 104 18.71 -0.42 -12.50
N SER A 105 19.44 -0.84 -11.49
CA SER A 105 20.56 -1.76 -11.70
C SER A 105 19.98 -3.13 -12.06
N GLU A 106 19.72 -3.31 -13.35
CA GLU A 106 19.27 -4.59 -13.98
C GLU A 106 20.28 -5.72 -13.72
N ASN A 107 21.42 -5.42 -13.09
CA ASN A 107 22.57 -6.30 -12.98
C ASN A 107 22.68 -7.07 -11.65
N GLU A 108 21.75 -6.91 -10.70
CA GLU A 108 21.88 -7.54 -9.36
C GLU A 108 20.93 -8.72 -9.12
N ILE A 109 19.98 -8.97 -10.00
CA ILE A 109 19.18 -10.19 -9.95
C ILE A 109 19.70 -11.09 -11.06
N PRO A 110 20.26 -12.26 -10.74
CA PRO A 110 20.50 -13.29 -11.76
C PRO A 110 19.21 -13.48 -12.55
N ASP A 111 19.32 -13.75 -13.86
CA ASP A 111 18.19 -14.13 -14.67
C ASP A 111 17.70 -15.51 -14.16
N ILE A 112 16.88 -15.46 -13.11
CA ILE A 112 16.35 -16.67 -12.47
C ILE A 112 15.18 -17.10 -13.35
N PRO A 113 15.24 -18.27 -13.96
CA PRO A 113 14.11 -18.81 -14.70
C PRO A 113 12.88 -18.86 -13.78
N ASP A 114 11.73 -18.51 -14.33
CA ASP A 114 10.42 -18.53 -13.64
C ASP A 114 9.98 -19.96 -13.23
N GLU A 115 10.88 -20.93 -13.38
CA GLU A 115 10.69 -22.38 -13.21
C GLU A 115 10.83 -22.84 -11.77
N SER A 116 11.11 -21.95 -10.81
CA SER A 116 11.32 -22.37 -9.40
C SER A 116 10.06 -22.94 -8.73
N GLY A 117 8.89 -22.90 -9.37
CA GLY A 117 7.64 -23.46 -8.84
C GLY A 117 7.28 -22.99 -7.42
N ALA A 118 8.17 -22.27 -6.77
CA ALA A 118 7.99 -21.77 -5.40
C ALA A 118 6.93 -20.65 -5.39
N ASP A 119 5.88 -20.86 -4.62
CA ASP A 119 4.89 -19.81 -4.37
C ASP A 119 5.29 -19.06 -3.10
N LEU A 120 4.98 -17.74 -3.05
CA LEU A 120 5.15 -16.93 -1.84
C LEU A 120 4.34 -17.49 -0.65
N GLN A 121 3.30 -18.28 -0.93
CA GLN A 121 2.47 -18.94 0.07
C GLN A 121 3.18 -20.09 0.78
N ASP A 122 4.20 -20.67 0.18
CA ASP A 122 4.98 -21.77 0.76
C ASP A 122 6.07 -21.27 1.71
N LEU A 123 6.29 -19.95 1.76
CA LEU A 123 7.33 -19.35 2.58
C LEU A 123 6.86 -19.16 4.02
N SER A 124 7.77 -19.39 4.98
CA SER A 124 7.50 -19.05 6.37
C SER A 124 7.17 -17.56 6.52
N TYR A 125 6.09 -17.25 7.25
CA TYR A 125 5.62 -15.88 7.43
C TYR A 125 6.69 -14.95 8.00
N ASP A 126 7.40 -15.38 9.05
CA ASP A 126 8.41 -14.55 9.71
C ASP A 126 9.61 -14.28 8.77
N ASN A 127 10.04 -15.29 8.03
CA ASN A 127 11.11 -15.16 7.06
C ASN A 127 10.70 -14.25 5.89
N LEU A 128 9.46 -14.41 5.39
CA LEU A 128 8.91 -13.54 4.34
C LEU A 128 8.88 -12.08 4.80
N MET A 129 8.39 -11.82 6.02
CA MET A 129 8.38 -10.46 6.56
C MET A 129 9.78 -9.87 6.66
N HIS A 130 10.77 -10.68 7.04
CA HIS A 130 12.16 -10.24 7.08
C HIS A 130 12.71 -9.89 5.67
N ILE A 131 12.40 -10.71 4.65
CA ILE A 131 12.79 -10.42 3.26
C ILE A 131 12.12 -9.15 2.74
N LEU A 132 10.84 -8.92 3.07
CA LEU A 132 10.12 -7.71 2.67
C LEU A 132 10.75 -6.41 3.22
N GLU A 133 11.55 -6.48 4.29
CA GLU A 133 12.32 -5.33 4.77
C GLU A 133 13.60 -5.07 3.94
N MET A 134 14.07 -6.06 3.20
CA MET A 134 15.31 -5.97 2.42
C MET A 134 15.07 -5.48 0.98
N ILE A 135 13.88 -5.69 0.44
CA ILE A 135 13.54 -5.29 -0.93
C ILE A 135 13.21 -3.80 -1.02
N HIS A 136 13.16 -3.30 -2.27
CA HIS A 136 12.82 -1.91 -2.50
C HIS A 136 11.39 -1.58 -2.01
N PRO A 137 11.14 -0.38 -1.43
CA PRO A 137 9.82 -0.01 -0.93
C PRO A 137 8.68 -0.14 -1.93
N GLU A 138 8.93 0.15 -3.21
CA GLU A 138 7.92 -0.01 -4.26
C GLU A 138 7.61 -1.48 -4.55
N GLU A 139 8.59 -2.37 -4.49
CA GLU A 139 8.37 -3.81 -4.62
C GLU A 139 7.54 -4.34 -3.45
N LYS A 140 7.90 -3.92 -2.23
CA LYS A 140 7.12 -4.24 -1.03
C LYS A 140 5.68 -3.75 -1.17
N ALA A 141 5.47 -2.49 -1.58
CA ALA A 141 4.15 -1.94 -1.79
C ALA A 141 3.34 -2.73 -2.83
N LEU A 142 3.94 -3.07 -3.97
CA LEU A 142 3.31 -3.88 -5.01
C LEU A 142 2.84 -5.24 -4.48
N LEU A 143 3.69 -5.92 -3.70
CA LEU A 143 3.36 -7.22 -3.12
C LEU A 143 2.24 -7.08 -2.07
N LEU A 144 2.29 -6.08 -1.19
CA LEU A 144 1.24 -5.85 -0.20
C LEU A 144 -0.09 -5.50 -0.86
N MET A 145 -0.11 -4.61 -1.87
CA MET A 145 -1.31 -4.28 -2.63
C MET A 145 -1.92 -5.53 -3.29
N LYS A 146 -1.07 -6.40 -3.87
CA LYS A 146 -1.53 -7.60 -4.57
C LYS A 146 -2.02 -8.68 -3.63
N TYR A 147 -1.24 -9.03 -2.61
CA TYR A 147 -1.45 -10.23 -1.80
C TYR A 147 -2.15 -9.95 -0.47
N GLN A 148 -1.95 -8.79 0.13
CA GLN A 148 -2.61 -8.41 1.38
C GLN A 148 -3.95 -7.72 1.12
N ASP A 149 -4.00 -6.81 0.13
CA ASP A 149 -5.20 -6.00 -0.16
C ASP A 149 -6.02 -6.57 -1.32
N ASN A 150 -5.57 -7.66 -1.98
CA ASN A 150 -6.23 -8.31 -3.12
C ASN A 150 -6.58 -7.35 -4.28
N LEU A 151 -5.77 -6.30 -4.50
CA LEU A 151 -6.02 -5.37 -5.58
C LEU A 151 -5.73 -6.00 -6.95
N SER A 152 -6.57 -5.68 -7.94
CA SER A 152 -6.33 -6.04 -9.33
C SER A 152 -5.14 -5.26 -9.92
N GLY A 153 -4.52 -5.77 -10.98
CA GLY A 153 -3.44 -5.06 -11.70
C GLY A 153 -3.87 -3.66 -12.14
N LYS A 154 -5.11 -3.50 -12.58
CA LYS A 154 -5.69 -2.21 -12.97
C LYS A 154 -5.75 -1.23 -11.78
N GLN A 155 -6.22 -1.68 -10.61
CA GLN A 155 -6.29 -0.84 -9.40
C GLN A 155 -4.90 -0.43 -8.90
N ILE A 156 -3.94 -1.37 -8.91
CA ILE A 156 -2.54 -1.09 -8.57
C ILE A 156 -1.95 -0.07 -9.55
N GLY A 157 -2.19 -0.25 -10.86
CA GLY A 157 -1.74 0.67 -11.88
C GLY A 157 -2.27 2.10 -11.68
N GLN A 158 -3.54 2.23 -11.37
CA GLN A 158 -4.16 3.52 -11.03
C GLN A 158 -3.52 4.15 -9.79
N THR A 159 -3.29 3.36 -8.74
CA THR A 159 -2.67 3.81 -7.49
C THR A 159 -1.25 4.31 -7.72
N LEU A 160 -0.44 3.57 -8.46
CA LEU A 160 0.98 3.88 -8.70
C LEU A 160 1.21 4.73 -9.97
N ARG A 161 0.15 5.07 -10.72
CA ARG A 161 0.19 5.83 -11.98
C ARG A 161 1.07 5.18 -13.04
N ILE A 162 0.93 3.87 -13.20
CA ILE A 162 1.63 3.07 -14.20
C ILE A 162 0.62 2.19 -14.96
N SER A 163 1.02 1.68 -16.14
CA SER A 163 0.17 0.77 -16.89
C SER A 163 0.00 -0.58 -16.19
N GLU A 164 -1.08 -1.31 -16.51
CA GLU A 164 -1.32 -2.64 -15.98
C GLU A 164 -0.22 -3.64 -16.38
N ASP A 165 0.32 -3.51 -17.58
CA ASP A 165 1.45 -4.32 -18.04
C ASP A 165 2.72 -4.01 -17.22
N ALA A 166 2.96 -2.74 -16.91
CA ALA A 166 4.06 -2.37 -16.01
C ALA A 166 3.88 -2.95 -14.60
N VAL A 167 2.64 -2.98 -14.07
CA VAL A 167 2.34 -3.66 -12.80
C VAL A 167 2.69 -5.14 -12.87
N LYS A 168 2.24 -5.84 -13.93
CA LYS A 168 2.48 -7.26 -14.13
C LYS A 168 3.99 -7.57 -14.16
N MET A 169 4.74 -6.80 -14.94
CA MET A 169 6.21 -6.96 -15.04
C MET A 169 6.92 -6.68 -13.71
N ARG A 170 6.53 -5.61 -13.00
CA ARG A 170 7.12 -5.26 -11.71
C ARG A 170 6.78 -6.28 -10.61
N LEU A 171 5.54 -6.80 -10.59
CA LEU A 171 5.14 -7.89 -9.67
C LEU A 171 5.95 -9.16 -9.93
N LYS A 172 6.15 -9.53 -11.20
CA LYS A 172 6.99 -10.69 -11.55
C LYS A 172 8.40 -10.51 -10.98
N ARG A 173 9.04 -9.37 -11.23
CA ARG A 173 10.39 -9.07 -10.72
C ARG A 173 10.44 -9.06 -9.19
N ALA A 174 9.46 -8.46 -8.52
CA ALA A 174 9.39 -8.42 -7.06
C ALA A 174 9.27 -9.82 -6.44
N ARG A 175 8.42 -10.70 -7.04
CA ARG A 175 8.32 -12.11 -6.61
C ARG A 175 9.64 -12.84 -6.76
N THR A 176 10.24 -12.78 -7.95
CA THR A 176 11.54 -13.42 -8.22
C THR A 176 12.60 -12.97 -7.21
N ARG A 177 12.67 -11.68 -6.91
CA ARG A 177 13.61 -11.15 -5.90
C ARG A 177 13.35 -11.69 -4.52
N VAL A 178 12.09 -11.76 -4.08
CA VAL A 178 11.72 -12.31 -2.77
C VAL A 178 12.14 -13.78 -2.67
N ILE A 179 11.82 -14.60 -3.67
CA ILE A 179 12.17 -16.02 -3.71
C ILE A 179 13.69 -16.20 -3.67
N TYR A 180 14.41 -15.47 -4.50
CA TYR A 180 15.88 -15.52 -4.52
C TYR A 180 16.51 -15.17 -3.18
N LEU A 181 16.07 -14.07 -2.57
CA LEU A 181 16.58 -13.66 -1.26
C LEU A 181 16.24 -14.69 -0.17
N TYR A 182 15.04 -15.28 -0.25
CA TYR A 182 14.62 -16.32 0.69
C TYR A 182 15.52 -17.55 0.58
N GLN A 183 15.68 -18.09 -0.62
CA GLN A 183 16.55 -19.25 -0.89
C GLN A 183 17.99 -18.99 -0.47
N THR A 184 18.50 -17.79 -0.83
CA THR A 184 19.90 -17.43 -0.49
C THR A 184 20.12 -17.32 1.01
N LYS A 185 19.10 -16.90 1.78
CA LYS A 185 19.27 -16.58 3.20
C LYS A 185 18.85 -17.70 4.14
N PHE A 186 17.87 -18.50 3.75
CA PHE A 186 17.22 -19.46 4.64
C PHE A 186 17.29 -20.92 4.14
N GLU A 187 17.63 -21.16 2.85
CA GLU A 187 17.72 -22.50 2.26
C GLU A 187 19.16 -22.90 1.89
N LYS A 188 20.16 -22.08 2.26
CA LYS A 188 21.57 -22.49 2.14
C LYS A 188 21.92 -23.40 3.30
N ASP A 189 21.82 -24.73 3.07
CA ASP A 189 22.62 -25.75 3.70
C ASP A 189 23.79 -26.14 2.80
#